data_e4e5d818cca10adaf63336c1e728d3b9
#
_entry.id   e4e5d818cca10adaf63336c1e728d3b9
#
_cell.length_a   1.000
_cell.length_b   1.000
_cell.length_c   1.000
_cell.angle_alpha   90.00
_cell.angle_beta   90.00
_cell.angle_gamma   90.00
#
_symmetry.space_group_name_H-M   'P 1'
#
loop_
_entity.id
_entity.type
_entity.pdbx_description
1 polymer ?
#
loop_
_entity_poly.entity_id
_entity_poly.type
_entity_poly.pdbx_seq_one_letter_code
_entity_poly.pdbx_strand_id
1 'polypeptide(L)'
;FIISGYTGTGKTLMLQELSNIGAQVIDLEKLANHKGSIFGSQPNGQPSQKRFEGDIHNLLKSFKPQIPIFIESESSKIGYLKIPPALWKKMKSSPHFELSSNIVSRAKFLSTQYPELYKDTRKLLEKIELLKDFHKNETIIGWKNLIEKKDFFTLSKELIEIHYDPKYKNSNNYNEKSKIQKIDLDPNIKNSVNEVANLILAKSNKI
;
A
#
# COMPACT_ATOMS: atom_id res chain seq x y z
N PHE A 1 -8.72 -6.15 11.53
CA PHE A 1 -8.49 -6.87 10.26
C PHE A 1 -7.43 -6.17 9.43
N ILE A 2 -6.60 -6.94 8.74
CA ILE A 2 -5.57 -6.40 7.86
C ILE A 2 -6.03 -6.52 6.41
N ILE A 3 -5.88 -5.46 5.63
CA ILE A 3 -6.00 -5.47 4.18
C ILE A 3 -4.61 -5.66 3.60
N SER A 4 -4.32 -6.85 3.06
CA SER A 4 -3.02 -7.22 2.49
C SER A 4 -3.10 -7.33 0.96
N GLY A 5 -1.97 -7.47 0.31
CA GLY A 5 -1.86 -7.62 -1.15
C GLY A 5 -0.62 -6.95 -1.70
N TYR A 6 -0.18 -7.40 -2.86
CA TYR A 6 0.99 -6.88 -3.57
C TYR A 6 0.87 -5.40 -3.91
N THR A 7 1.99 -4.77 -4.28
CA THR A 7 1.99 -3.38 -4.79
C THR A 7 1.06 -3.25 -5.99
N GLY A 8 0.24 -2.22 -5.99
CA GLY A 8 -0.72 -1.94 -7.07
C GLY A 8 -2.06 -2.69 -6.99
N THR A 9 -2.32 -3.49 -5.95
CA THR A 9 -3.63 -4.16 -5.76
C THR A 9 -4.73 -3.25 -5.22
N GLY A 10 -4.43 -1.98 -4.90
CA GLY A 10 -5.44 -1.02 -4.44
C GLY A 10 -5.75 -1.09 -2.93
N LYS A 11 -4.81 -1.50 -2.07
CA LYS A 11 -5.01 -1.55 -0.61
C LYS A 11 -5.55 -0.24 -0.04
N THR A 12 -4.89 0.88 -0.32
CA THR A 12 -5.29 2.21 0.16
C THR A 12 -6.66 2.61 -0.40
N LEU A 13 -6.94 2.30 -1.68
CA LEU A 13 -8.24 2.51 -2.29
C LEU A 13 -9.33 1.68 -1.58
N MET A 14 -9.02 0.44 -1.22
CA MET A 14 -9.93 -0.42 -0.46
C MET A 14 -10.22 0.13 0.94
N LEU A 15 -9.19 0.65 1.64
CA LEU A 15 -9.41 1.31 2.93
C LEU A 15 -10.31 2.55 2.79
N GLN A 16 -10.11 3.35 1.76
CA GLN A 16 -10.95 4.50 1.48
C GLN A 16 -12.40 4.08 1.25
N GLU A 17 -12.63 3.02 0.46
CA GLU A 17 -13.98 2.55 0.18
C GLU A 17 -14.63 1.92 1.42
N LEU A 18 -13.90 1.16 2.22
CA LEU A 18 -14.38 0.67 3.53
C LEU A 18 -14.78 1.83 4.44
N SER A 19 -14.01 2.91 4.46
CA SER A 19 -14.37 4.13 5.21
C SER A 19 -15.63 4.78 4.68
N ASN A 20 -15.81 4.87 3.35
CA ASN A 20 -16.98 5.44 2.70
C ASN A 20 -18.27 4.71 3.07
N ILE A 21 -18.21 3.40 3.26
CA ILE A 21 -19.35 2.56 3.68
C ILE A 21 -19.48 2.43 5.21
N GLY A 22 -18.76 3.27 5.98
CA GLY A 22 -18.91 3.41 7.43
C GLY A 22 -18.04 2.48 8.29
N ALA A 23 -17.07 1.77 7.71
CA ALA A 23 -16.13 0.97 8.49
C ALA A 23 -15.12 1.85 9.24
N GLN A 24 -14.60 1.35 10.37
CA GLN A 24 -13.48 1.99 11.08
C GLN A 24 -12.17 1.63 10.42
N VAL A 25 -11.38 2.63 10.01
CA VAL A 25 -10.17 2.44 9.22
C VAL A 25 -8.99 3.20 9.82
N ILE A 26 -7.82 2.57 9.82
CA ILE A 26 -6.53 3.22 10.09
C ILE A 26 -5.72 3.17 8.79
N ASP A 27 -5.58 4.32 8.15
CA ASP A 27 -4.72 4.52 6.98
C ASP A 27 -3.35 5.03 7.47
N LEU A 28 -2.41 4.09 7.64
CA LEU A 28 -1.08 4.40 8.17
C LEU A 28 -0.25 5.24 7.19
N GLU A 29 -0.38 5.02 5.89
CA GLU A 29 0.30 5.81 4.86
C GLU A 29 -0.16 7.27 4.91
N LYS A 30 -1.47 7.51 5.06
CA LYS A 30 -2.05 8.85 5.21
C LYS A 30 -1.56 9.52 6.49
N LEU A 31 -1.60 8.83 7.64
CA LEU A 31 -1.12 9.35 8.92
C LEU A 31 0.38 9.66 8.88
N ALA A 32 1.16 8.84 8.17
CA ALA A 32 2.59 9.04 7.97
C ALA A 32 2.93 10.10 6.92
N ASN A 33 1.95 10.58 6.15
CA ASN A 33 2.15 11.39 4.94
C ASN A 33 3.22 10.78 4.01
N HIS A 34 3.10 9.45 3.74
CA HIS A 34 4.07 8.69 2.97
C HIS A 34 3.46 7.40 2.41
N LYS A 35 3.59 7.12 1.12
CA LYS A 35 3.03 5.93 0.45
C LYS A 35 3.88 4.65 0.60
N GLY A 36 4.49 4.42 1.74
CA GLY A 36 5.19 3.18 2.11
C GLY A 36 6.44 2.81 1.29
N SER A 37 6.55 3.20 0.04
CA SER A 37 7.62 2.80 -0.88
C SER A 37 8.71 3.86 -1.03
N ILE A 38 9.83 3.54 -1.74
CA ILE A 38 10.89 4.50 -2.09
C ILE A 38 10.34 5.70 -2.90
N PHE A 39 9.24 5.50 -3.63
CA PHE A 39 8.54 6.57 -4.36
C PHE A 39 7.51 7.30 -3.49
N GLY A 40 7.31 6.88 -2.24
CA GLY A 40 6.20 7.28 -1.39
C GLY A 40 6.32 8.64 -0.72
N SER A 41 7.49 9.29 -0.76
CA SER A 41 7.67 10.61 -0.11
C SER A 41 6.72 11.66 -0.68
N GLN A 42 6.10 12.46 0.22
CA GLN A 42 5.16 13.53 -0.13
C GLN A 42 5.80 14.91 0.05
N PRO A 43 5.34 15.96 -0.66
CA PRO A 43 5.96 17.29 -0.65
C PRO A 43 6.10 17.93 0.75
N ASN A 44 5.12 17.69 1.63
CA ASN A 44 5.12 18.29 2.97
C ASN A 44 5.94 17.50 4.01
N GLY A 45 6.66 16.45 3.59
CA GLY A 45 7.40 15.57 4.48
C GLY A 45 6.55 14.78 5.45
N GLN A 46 7.17 13.94 6.25
CA GLN A 46 6.49 13.15 7.27
C GLN A 46 6.36 13.92 8.59
N PRO A 47 5.34 13.66 9.42
CA PRO A 47 5.26 14.23 10.76
C PRO A 47 6.37 13.68 11.67
N SER A 48 6.54 14.26 12.86
CA SER A 48 7.41 13.67 13.87
C SER A 48 6.85 12.33 14.36
N GLN A 49 7.71 11.43 14.87
CA GLN A 49 7.30 10.15 15.46
C GLN A 49 6.22 10.34 16.54
N LYS A 50 6.42 11.31 17.44
CA LYS A 50 5.46 11.64 18.52
C LYS A 50 4.08 12.03 17.96
N ARG A 51 4.05 12.83 16.90
CA ARG A 51 2.79 13.24 16.27
C ARG A 51 2.11 12.03 15.61
N PHE A 52 2.83 11.23 14.85
CA PHE A 52 2.31 10.03 14.22
C PHE A 52 1.66 9.06 15.23
N GLU A 53 2.37 8.80 16.35
CA GLU A 53 1.82 7.97 17.44
C GLU A 53 0.61 8.60 18.13
N GLY A 54 0.63 9.92 18.33
CA GLY A 54 -0.49 10.68 18.87
C GLY A 54 -1.74 10.63 17.98
N ASP A 55 -1.55 10.78 16.67
CA ASP A 55 -2.64 10.73 15.68
C ASP A 55 -3.26 9.31 15.64
N ILE A 56 -2.45 8.24 15.68
CA ILE A 56 -2.92 6.86 15.80
C ILE A 56 -3.71 6.67 17.10
N HIS A 57 -3.19 7.15 18.23
CA HIS A 57 -3.86 7.03 19.54
C HIS A 57 -5.21 7.74 19.54
N ASN A 58 -5.27 8.98 19.05
CA ASN A 58 -6.50 9.75 18.99
C ASN A 58 -7.55 9.10 18.10
N LEU A 59 -7.11 8.55 16.96
CA LEU A 59 -8.00 7.81 16.05
C LEU A 59 -8.57 6.55 16.74
N LEU A 60 -7.72 5.76 17.39
CA LEU A 60 -8.16 4.57 18.14
C LEU A 60 -9.15 4.91 19.27
N LYS A 61 -8.96 6.04 19.97
CA LYS A 61 -9.89 6.50 21.00
C LYS A 61 -11.26 6.91 20.46
N SER A 62 -11.35 7.34 19.20
CA SER A 62 -12.61 7.70 18.55
C SER A 62 -13.42 6.48 18.08
N PHE A 63 -12.81 5.31 18.02
CA PHE A 63 -13.43 4.11 17.50
C PHE A 63 -14.32 3.43 18.56
N LYS A 64 -15.39 2.81 18.07
CA LYS A 64 -16.30 1.99 18.88
C LYS A 64 -15.71 0.59 19.05
N PRO A 65 -15.52 0.08 20.27
CA PRO A 65 -14.85 -1.21 20.51
C PRO A 65 -15.51 -2.43 19.84
N GLN A 66 -16.81 -2.34 19.59
CA GLN A 66 -17.60 -3.44 19.02
C GLN A 66 -17.57 -3.47 17.48
N ILE A 67 -17.01 -2.43 16.86
CA ILE A 67 -16.97 -2.33 15.40
C ILE A 67 -15.58 -2.73 14.92
N PRO A 68 -15.46 -3.60 13.90
CA PRO A 68 -14.17 -3.99 13.34
C PRO A 68 -13.36 -2.80 12.85
N ILE A 69 -12.04 -2.86 13.05
CA ILE A 69 -11.09 -1.89 12.52
C ILE A 69 -10.33 -2.53 11.36
N PHE A 70 -10.23 -1.83 10.25
CA PHE A 70 -9.43 -2.22 9.09
C PHE A 70 -8.17 -1.36 9.01
N ILE A 71 -7.05 -2.02 8.72
CA ILE A 71 -5.74 -1.38 8.60
C ILE A 71 -4.98 -2.04 7.45
N GLU A 72 -4.22 -1.27 6.69
CA GLU A 72 -3.41 -1.84 5.61
C GLU A 72 -2.18 -2.60 6.13
N SER A 73 -1.77 -3.60 5.35
CA SER A 73 -0.52 -4.30 5.61
C SER A 73 0.66 -3.41 5.23
N GLU A 74 1.43 -3.02 6.23
CA GLU A 74 2.66 -2.25 6.05
C GLU A 74 3.84 -2.98 6.70
N SER A 75 5.05 -2.50 6.41
CA SER A 75 6.22 -2.89 7.19
C SER A 75 6.19 -2.20 8.57
N SER A 76 7.05 -2.63 9.50
CA SER A 76 7.17 -1.97 10.80
C SER A 76 7.63 -0.51 10.70
N LYS A 77 7.99 -0.06 9.49
CA LYS A 77 8.53 1.29 9.21
C LYS A 77 7.93 1.85 7.92
N ILE A 78 7.44 3.07 7.98
CA ILE A 78 6.88 3.82 6.86
C ILE A 78 7.73 5.09 6.66
N GLY A 79 8.56 5.12 5.62
CA GLY A 79 9.60 6.14 5.51
C GLY A 79 10.56 6.07 6.70
N TYR A 80 10.66 7.14 7.51
CA TYR A 80 11.46 7.14 8.74
C TYR A 80 10.63 6.88 10.02
N LEU A 81 9.30 6.81 9.93
CA LEU A 81 8.42 6.55 11.06
C LEU A 81 8.31 5.05 11.36
N LYS A 82 8.23 4.73 12.64
CA LYS A 82 8.02 3.36 13.12
C LYS A 82 6.59 3.20 13.62
N ILE A 83 5.92 2.13 13.21
CA ILE A 83 4.63 1.76 13.79
C ILE A 83 4.83 1.41 15.26
N PRO A 84 3.97 1.91 16.19
CA PRO A 84 4.09 1.57 17.62
C PRO A 84 4.19 0.06 17.81
N PRO A 85 5.14 -0.45 18.63
CA PRO A 85 5.41 -1.90 18.74
C PRO A 85 4.20 -2.73 19.12
N ALA A 86 3.33 -2.20 20.00
CA ALA A 86 2.10 -2.88 20.43
C ALA A 86 1.12 -3.04 19.24
N LEU A 87 0.93 -1.97 18.43
CA LEU A 87 0.10 -2.01 17.23
C LEU A 87 0.68 -2.99 16.21
N TRP A 88 1.98 -2.91 15.94
CA TRP A 88 2.67 -3.81 15.01
C TRP A 88 2.53 -5.29 15.41
N LYS A 89 2.70 -5.60 16.70
CA LYS A 89 2.48 -6.95 17.23
C LYS A 89 1.04 -7.42 16.99
N LYS A 90 0.05 -6.56 17.24
CA LYS A 90 -1.36 -6.86 17.00
C LYS A 90 -1.65 -7.08 15.52
N MET A 91 -1.13 -6.21 14.63
CA MET A 91 -1.28 -6.34 13.18
C MET A 91 -0.81 -7.71 12.67
N LYS A 92 0.40 -8.17 13.09
CA LYS A 92 0.95 -9.47 12.67
C LYS A 92 0.11 -10.68 13.07
N SER A 93 -0.65 -10.58 14.15
CA SER A 93 -1.51 -11.67 14.64
C SER A 93 -2.98 -11.52 14.25
N SER A 94 -3.34 -10.44 13.56
CA SER A 94 -4.72 -10.17 13.17
C SER A 94 -5.13 -10.95 11.92
N PRO A 95 -6.42 -11.32 11.82
CA PRO A 95 -6.97 -11.88 10.60
C PRO A 95 -6.81 -10.92 9.42
N HIS A 96 -6.59 -11.46 8.20
CA HIS A 96 -6.39 -10.61 7.03
C HIS A 96 -7.16 -11.08 5.79
N PHE A 97 -7.56 -10.10 4.98
CA PHE A 97 -8.04 -10.28 3.62
C PHE A 97 -6.91 -9.94 2.65
N GLU A 98 -6.58 -10.85 1.73
CA GLU A 98 -5.55 -10.64 0.73
C GLU A 98 -6.18 -10.20 -0.59
N LEU A 99 -5.93 -8.96 -1.00
CA LEU A 99 -6.34 -8.47 -2.31
C LEU A 99 -5.40 -9.01 -3.39
N SER A 100 -6.00 -9.48 -4.47
CA SER A 100 -5.32 -10.03 -5.64
C SER A 100 -5.76 -9.32 -6.91
N SER A 101 -4.83 -9.04 -7.80
CA SER A 101 -5.09 -8.48 -9.12
C SER A 101 -4.00 -8.92 -10.08
N ASN A 102 -4.35 -9.07 -11.36
CA ASN A 102 -3.37 -9.40 -12.37
C ASN A 102 -2.36 -8.27 -12.60
N ILE A 103 -1.20 -8.61 -13.15
CA ILE A 103 -0.08 -7.67 -13.31
C ILE A 103 -0.43 -6.45 -14.17
N VAL A 104 -1.23 -6.63 -15.21
CA VAL A 104 -1.62 -5.55 -16.13
C VAL A 104 -2.51 -4.53 -15.41
N SER A 105 -3.53 -4.99 -14.68
CA SER A 105 -4.40 -4.14 -13.87
C SER A 105 -3.60 -3.39 -12.78
N ARG A 106 -2.67 -4.07 -12.12
CA ARG A 106 -1.78 -3.48 -11.11
C ARG A 106 -0.88 -2.40 -11.69
N ALA A 107 -0.26 -2.66 -12.84
CA ALA A 107 0.61 -1.71 -13.53
C ALA A 107 -0.17 -0.48 -14.00
N LYS A 108 -1.35 -0.69 -14.60
CA LYS A 108 -2.26 0.38 -15.00
C LYS A 108 -2.66 1.24 -13.79
N PHE A 109 -3.06 0.63 -12.69
CA PHE A 109 -3.40 1.35 -11.47
C PHE A 109 -2.19 2.13 -10.94
N LEU A 110 -1.03 1.49 -10.80
CA LEU A 110 0.18 2.14 -10.29
C LEU A 110 0.63 3.32 -11.15
N SER A 111 0.52 3.21 -12.48
CA SER A 111 0.87 4.29 -13.42
C SER A 111 0.01 5.56 -13.25
N THR A 112 -1.10 5.49 -12.53
CA THR A 112 -1.96 6.64 -12.23
C THR A 112 -1.77 7.21 -10.81
N GLN A 113 -1.05 6.49 -9.93
CA GLN A 113 -0.97 6.84 -8.50
C GLN A 113 0.03 7.95 -8.15
N TYR A 114 0.93 8.28 -9.08
CA TYR A 114 2.02 9.23 -8.86
C TYR A 114 2.04 10.36 -9.91
N PRO A 115 0.92 11.09 -10.13
CA PRO A 115 0.85 12.08 -11.20
C PRO A 115 1.91 13.17 -11.08
N GLU A 116 2.26 13.60 -9.85
CA GLU A 116 3.26 14.63 -9.62
C GLU A 116 4.68 14.15 -9.96
N LEU A 117 5.00 12.86 -9.72
CA LEU A 117 6.27 12.28 -10.14
C LEU A 117 6.38 12.16 -11.66
N TYR A 118 5.28 11.83 -12.32
CA TYR A 118 5.27 11.71 -13.79
C TYR A 118 5.34 13.06 -14.51
N LYS A 119 4.92 14.14 -13.84
CA LYS A 119 5.14 15.52 -14.33
C LYS A 119 6.59 15.96 -14.17
N ASP A 120 7.27 15.55 -13.09
CA ASP A 120 8.66 15.89 -12.82
C ASP A 120 9.58 14.67 -13.03
N THR A 121 9.94 14.44 -14.31
CA THR A 121 10.79 13.30 -14.70
C THR A 121 12.17 13.32 -14.04
N ARG A 122 12.70 14.47 -13.64
CA ARG A 122 13.98 14.55 -12.91
C ARG A 122 13.88 13.89 -11.54
N LYS A 123 12.84 14.21 -10.77
CA LYS A 123 12.60 13.54 -9.48
C LYS A 123 12.37 12.04 -9.62
N LEU A 124 11.73 11.62 -10.69
CA LEU A 124 11.53 10.20 -10.98
C LEU A 124 12.86 9.51 -11.31
N LEU A 125 13.72 10.12 -12.11
CA LEU A 125 15.07 9.64 -12.42
C LEU A 125 15.94 9.53 -11.15
N GLU A 126 15.91 10.52 -10.27
CA GLU A 126 16.60 10.49 -8.97
C GLU A 126 16.14 9.30 -8.12
N LYS A 127 14.84 9.03 -8.09
CA LYS A 127 14.28 7.89 -7.33
C LYS A 127 14.67 6.54 -7.95
N ILE A 128 14.73 6.42 -9.27
CA ILE A 128 15.23 5.23 -9.95
C ILE A 128 16.71 5.01 -9.64
N GLU A 129 17.50 6.08 -9.58
CA GLU A 129 18.92 5.99 -9.20
C GLU A 129 19.14 5.39 -7.81
N LEU A 130 18.23 5.61 -6.86
CA LEU A 130 18.30 4.98 -5.54
C LEU A 130 18.12 3.46 -5.57
N LEU A 131 17.71 2.90 -6.69
CA LEU A 131 17.55 1.46 -6.88
C LEU A 131 18.81 0.75 -7.41
N LYS A 132 19.88 1.49 -7.75
CA LYS A 132 21.11 0.94 -8.32
C LYS A 132 21.79 -0.10 -7.41
N ASP A 133 21.65 0.04 -6.09
CA ASP A 133 22.24 -0.91 -5.14
C ASP A 133 21.49 -2.26 -5.07
N PHE A 134 20.31 -2.33 -5.72
CA PHE A 134 19.45 -3.50 -5.72
C PHE A 134 19.33 -4.19 -7.09
N HIS A 135 19.78 -3.51 -8.17
CA HIS A 135 19.57 -3.98 -9.55
C HIS A 135 20.81 -3.75 -10.41
N LYS A 136 20.93 -4.53 -11.47
CA LYS A 136 22.01 -4.37 -12.47
C LYS A 136 21.88 -3.03 -13.21
N ASN A 137 23.01 -2.51 -13.69
CA ASN A 137 23.04 -1.25 -14.43
C ASN A 137 22.14 -1.26 -15.66
N GLU A 138 22.07 -2.39 -16.39
CA GLU A 138 21.21 -2.52 -17.58
C GLU A 138 19.73 -2.29 -17.22
N THR A 139 19.27 -2.80 -16.06
CA THR A 139 17.90 -2.60 -15.58
C THR A 139 17.64 -1.13 -15.26
N ILE A 140 18.58 -0.48 -14.57
CA ILE A 140 18.47 0.96 -14.22
C ILE A 140 18.44 1.82 -15.50
N ILE A 141 19.30 1.52 -16.48
CA ILE A 141 19.31 2.22 -17.78
C ILE A 141 17.99 2.00 -18.52
N GLY A 142 17.49 0.76 -18.55
CA GLY A 142 16.19 0.44 -19.14
C GLY A 142 15.06 1.28 -18.55
N TRP A 143 14.97 1.38 -17.23
CA TRP A 143 13.96 2.19 -16.54
C TRP A 143 14.09 3.68 -16.81
N LYS A 144 15.33 4.22 -16.91
CA LYS A 144 15.56 5.62 -17.30
C LYS A 144 15.07 5.89 -18.74
N ASN A 145 15.33 4.98 -19.66
CA ASN A 145 14.85 5.10 -21.04
C ASN A 145 13.30 5.08 -21.11
N LEU A 146 12.63 4.27 -20.27
CA LEU A 146 11.16 4.28 -20.18
C LEU A 146 10.62 5.61 -19.64
N ILE A 147 11.32 6.23 -18.70
CA ILE A 147 10.96 7.57 -18.19
C ILE A 147 11.09 8.63 -19.28
N GLU A 148 12.20 8.63 -20.02
CA GLU A 148 12.43 9.56 -21.13
C GLU A 148 11.36 9.44 -22.22
N LYS A 149 10.94 8.18 -22.52
CA LYS A 149 9.85 7.89 -23.47
C LYS A 149 8.46 8.15 -22.87
N LYS A 150 8.35 8.49 -21.60
CA LYS A 150 7.09 8.63 -20.83
C LYS A 150 6.21 7.36 -20.85
N ASP A 151 6.83 6.18 -21.00
CA ASP A 151 6.13 4.90 -20.90
C ASP A 151 6.03 4.45 -19.43
N PHE A 152 5.17 5.14 -18.69
CA PHE A 152 4.97 4.88 -17.26
C PHE A 152 4.22 3.58 -16.97
N PHE A 153 3.48 3.06 -17.96
CA PHE A 153 2.83 1.76 -17.80
C PHE A 153 3.86 0.63 -17.80
N THR A 154 4.75 0.60 -18.79
CA THR A 154 5.82 -0.41 -18.85
C THR A 154 6.77 -0.26 -17.67
N LEU A 155 7.15 0.96 -17.31
CA LEU A 155 7.95 1.22 -16.10
C LEU A 155 7.28 0.66 -14.85
N SER A 156 5.99 0.91 -14.64
CA SER A 156 5.24 0.40 -13.49
C SER A 156 5.19 -1.12 -13.48
N LYS A 157 4.98 -1.74 -14.64
CA LYS A 157 4.96 -3.19 -14.79
C LYS A 157 6.30 -3.81 -14.41
N GLU A 158 7.40 -3.31 -14.96
CA GLU A 158 8.75 -3.81 -14.66
C GLU A 158 9.14 -3.59 -13.19
N LEU A 159 8.82 -2.42 -12.61
CA LEU A 159 9.03 -2.17 -11.18
C LEU A 159 8.27 -3.17 -10.31
N ILE A 160 7.03 -3.51 -10.67
CA ILE A 160 6.25 -4.52 -9.96
C ILE A 160 6.94 -5.89 -10.06
N GLU A 161 7.28 -6.35 -11.25
CA GLU A 161 7.82 -7.70 -11.50
C GLU A 161 9.24 -7.88 -10.95
N ILE A 162 10.09 -6.87 -11.11
CA ILE A 162 11.53 -6.98 -10.85
C ILE A 162 11.90 -6.47 -9.46
N HIS A 163 11.20 -5.48 -8.93
CA HIS A 163 11.56 -4.84 -7.66
C HIS A 163 10.59 -5.16 -6.53
N TYR A 164 9.28 -4.92 -6.71
CA TYR A 164 8.32 -4.99 -5.61
C TYR A 164 7.92 -6.42 -5.25
N ASP A 165 7.52 -7.23 -6.22
CA ASP A 165 7.00 -8.58 -5.95
C ASP A 165 8.04 -9.52 -5.32
N PRO A 166 9.31 -9.52 -5.73
CA PRO A 166 10.34 -10.30 -5.06
C PRO A 166 10.54 -9.89 -3.60
N LYS A 167 10.51 -8.57 -3.31
CA LYS A 167 10.61 -8.07 -1.93
C LYS A 167 9.40 -8.43 -1.09
N TYR A 168 8.20 -8.35 -1.65
CA TYR A 168 6.97 -8.72 -0.95
C TYR A 168 6.96 -10.20 -0.55
N LYS A 169 7.37 -11.11 -1.45
CA LYS A 169 7.49 -12.54 -1.16
C LYS A 169 8.42 -12.81 0.02
N ASN A 170 9.53 -12.08 0.11
CA ASN A 170 10.54 -12.25 1.16
C ASN A 170 10.14 -11.58 2.49
N SER A 171 9.23 -10.60 2.45
CA SER A 171 8.82 -9.80 3.61
C SER A 171 7.44 -10.15 4.16
N ASN A 172 6.81 -11.23 3.64
CA ASN A 172 5.45 -11.61 4.04
C ASN A 172 5.42 -12.09 5.49
N ASN A 173 5.26 -11.12 6.40
CA ASN A 173 5.32 -11.29 7.86
C ASN A 173 3.97 -11.70 8.47
N TYR A 174 2.93 -11.88 7.64
CA TYR A 174 1.61 -12.27 8.13
C TYR A 174 1.47 -13.79 8.15
N ASN A 175 0.89 -14.29 9.23
CA ASN A 175 0.66 -15.72 9.37
C ASN A 175 -0.38 -16.19 8.34
N GLU A 176 0.00 -17.08 7.43
CA GLU A 176 -0.94 -17.67 6.45
C GLU A 176 -2.17 -18.30 7.12
N LYS A 177 -2.02 -18.82 8.35
CA LYS A 177 -3.14 -19.36 9.13
C LYS A 177 -4.17 -18.31 9.54
N SER A 178 -3.81 -17.03 9.53
CA SER A 178 -4.73 -15.93 9.83
C SER A 178 -5.41 -15.34 8.59
N LYS A 179 -5.12 -15.87 7.39
CA LYS A 179 -5.75 -15.46 6.15
C LYS A 179 -7.22 -15.91 6.13
N ILE A 180 -8.15 -14.93 6.05
CA ILE A 180 -9.56 -15.21 5.91
C ILE A 180 -9.90 -15.60 4.48
N GLN A 181 -9.47 -14.77 3.53
CA GLN A 181 -9.76 -14.97 2.12
C GLN A 181 -8.78 -14.21 1.24
N LYS A 182 -8.43 -14.83 0.09
CA LYS A 182 -7.89 -14.12 -1.07
C LYS A 182 -9.04 -13.66 -1.95
N ILE A 183 -9.05 -12.39 -2.34
CA ILE A 183 -10.14 -11.76 -3.08
C ILE A 183 -9.57 -11.08 -4.31
N ASP A 184 -10.05 -11.51 -5.48
CA ASP A 184 -9.67 -10.91 -6.75
C ASP A 184 -10.48 -9.63 -7.00
N LEU A 185 -9.80 -8.56 -7.43
CA LEU A 185 -10.41 -7.32 -7.84
C LEU A 185 -9.59 -6.64 -8.94
N ASP A 186 -10.24 -5.78 -9.71
CA ASP A 186 -9.55 -4.81 -10.56
C ASP A 186 -9.64 -3.42 -9.90
N PRO A 187 -8.50 -2.86 -9.41
CA PRO A 187 -8.49 -1.56 -8.75
C PRO A 187 -8.82 -0.39 -9.68
N ASN A 188 -8.87 -0.62 -11.00
CA ASN A 188 -9.25 0.38 -12.00
C ASN A 188 -10.77 0.44 -12.24
N ILE A 189 -11.53 -0.49 -11.69
CA ILE A 189 -12.98 -0.60 -11.85
C ILE A 189 -13.68 -0.29 -10.53
N LYS A 190 -14.35 0.86 -10.46
CA LYS A 190 -14.99 1.33 -9.23
C LYS A 190 -15.99 0.32 -8.66
N ASN A 191 -16.83 -0.28 -9.49
CA ASN A 191 -17.81 -1.28 -9.04
C ASN A 191 -17.13 -2.51 -8.42
N SER A 192 -16.01 -2.98 -8.98
CA SER A 192 -15.23 -4.09 -8.42
C SER A 192 -14.74 -3.76 -7.00
N VAL A 193 -14.27 -2.53 -6.78
CA VAL A 193 -13.79 -2.09 -5.46
C VAL A 193 -14.94 -2.03 -4.46
N ASN A 194 -16.09 -1.47 -4.85
CA ASN A 194 -17.27 -1.34 -4.00
C ASN A 194 -17.84 -2.70 -3.59
N GLU A 195 -17.95 -3.63 -4.53
CA GLU A 195 -18.43 -5.01 -4.27
C GLU A 195 -17.51 -5.73 -3.29
N VAL A 196 -16.19 -5.63 -3.48
CA VAL A 196 -15.21 -6.23 -2.58
C VAL A 196 -15.23 -5.59 -1.20
N ALA A 197 -15.39 -4.27 -1.09
CA ALA A 197 -15.49 -3.59 0.20
C ALA A 197 -16.71 -4.07 1.00
N ASN A 198 -17.87 -4.18 0.36
CA ASN A 198 -19.08 -4.72 0.98
C ASN A 198 -18.92 -6.19 1.40
N LEU A 199 -18.27 -7.00 0.58
CA LEU A 199 -17.98 -8.41 0.91
C LEU A 199 -17.07 -8.51 2.14
N ILE A 200 -16.00 -7.71 2.21
CA ILE A 200 -15.07 -7.67 3.35
C ILE A 200 -15.81 -7.27 4.61
N LEU A 201 -16.59 -6.20 4.57
CA LEU A 201 -17.35 -5.72 5.72
C LEU A 201 -18.37 -6.77 6.22
N ALA A 202 -19.12 -7.38 5.30
CA ALA A 202 -20.09 -8.43 5.65
C ALA A 202 -19.42 -9.68 6.29
N LYS A 203 -18.21 -10.04 5.83
CA LYS A 203 -17.46 -11.17 6.40
C LYS A 203 -16.84 -10.84 7.75
N SER A 204 -16.33 -9.63 7.94
CA SER A 204 -15.72 -9.21 9.21
C SER A 204 -16.73 -9.16 10.36
N ASN A 205 -18.01 -8.89 10.08
CA ASN A 205 -19.09 -8.88 11.08
C ASN A 205 -19.52 -10.28 11.54
N LYS A 206 -19.00 -11.36 10.93
CA LYS A 206 -19.30 -12.75 11.27
C LYS A 206 -18.21 -13.43 12.09
N ILE A 207 -17.10 -12.73 12.31
CA ILE A 207 -15.92 -13.20 13.03
C ILE A 207 -15.84 -12.50 14.38
#